data_4fc9add174f71396f584a28f5b85ea96
#
_entry.id   4fc9add174f71396f584a28f5b85ea96
#
_cell.length_a   1.000
_cell.length_b   1.000
_cell.length_c   1.000
_cell.angle_alpha   90.00
_cell.angle_beta   90.00
_cell.angle_gamma   90.00
#
_symmetry.space_group_name_H-M   'P 1'
#
loop_
_entity.id
_entity.type
_entity.pdbx_description
1 polymer ?
#
loop_
_entity_poly.entity_id
_entity_poly.type
_entity_poly.pdbx_seq_one_letter_code
_entity_poly.pdbx_strand_id
1 'polypeptide(L)'
;VWFVGILNEALDDFNRRVFSLQIDGSKTGLELPGIVDEVVTLAELKADDGSGYRAFVCHTLNPWNYPAKDRSGRLDAIEEPHLGRLMEKIAGPARPATERLDFARPNPASASDSAAAPESTSTQES
;
A
#
# COMPACT_ATOMS: atom_id res chain seq x y z
N VAL A 1 15.91 13.20 0.00
CA VAL A 1 16.72 12.47 1.00
C VAL A 1 16.16 11.09 1.23
N TRP A 2 17.02 10.10 1.21
CA TRP A 2 16.66 8.72 1.50
C TRP A 2 17.23 8.30 2.84
N PHE A 3 16.36 7.68 3.66
CA PHE A 3 16.81 7.01 4.87
C PHE A 3 16.68 5.51 4.64
N VAL A 4 17.79 4.80 4.76
CA VAL A 4 17.81 3.35 4.61
C VAL A 4 18.15 2.75 5.97
N GLY A 5 17.29 1.88 6.44
CA GLY A 5 17.47 1.26 7.74
C GLY A 5 17.20 -0.23 7.71
N ILE A 6 17.68 -0.91 8.71
CA ILE A 6 17.46 -2.34 8.93
C ILE A 6 16.37 -2.48 9.98
N LEU A 7 15.51 -3.46 9.80
CA LEU A 7 14.47 -3.76 10.79
C LEU A 7 15.04 -4.63 11.90
N ASN A 8 14.70 -4.28 13.12
CA ASN A 8 15.01 -5.04 14.31
C ASN A 8 13.75 -5.75 14.79
N GLU A 9 13.86 -7.02 15.13
CA GLU A 9 12.76 -7.81 15.64
C GLU A 9 12.74 -7.77 17.16
N ALA A 10 11.56 -7.58 17.72
CA ALA A 10 11.34 -7.62 19.15
C ALA A 10 9.99 -8.29 19.44
N LEU A 11 9.79 -8.70 20.67
CA LEU A 11 8.49 -9.21 21.11
C LEU A 11 7.76 -8.11 21.89
N ASP A 12 6.49 -7.95 21.62
CA ASP A 12 5.65 -7.04 22.40
C ASP A 12 5.15 -7.71 23.69
N ASP A 13 4.36 -7.00 24.48
CA ASP A 13 3.82 -7.50 25.74
C ASP A 13 2.90 -8.72 25.58
N PHE A 14 2.43 -8.98 24.36
CA PHE A 14 1.58 -10.11 24.01
C PHE A 14 2.34 -11.23 23.31
N ASN A 15 3.68 -11.21 23.37
CA ASN A 15 4.55 -12.17 22.69
C ASN A 15 4.41 -12.21 21.16
N ARG A 16 3.97 -11.12 20.55
CA ARG A 16 3.89 -11.01 19.10
C ARG A 16 5.18 -10.39 18.56
N ARG A 17 5.60 -10.84 17.41
CA ARG A 17 6.75 -10.25 16.73
C ARG A 17 6.39 -8.87 16.20
N VAL A 18 7.18 -7.88 16.58
CA VAL A 18 7.07 -6.52 16.06
C VAL A 18 8.42 -6.10 15.50
N PHE A 19 8.38 -5.34 14.44
CA PHE A 19 9.57 -4.85 13.76
C PHE A 19 9.64 -3.33 13.84
N SER A 20 10.82 -2.83 14.11
CA SER A 20 11.07 -1.38 14.15
C SER A 20 12.41 -1.08 13.49
N LEU A 21 12.60 0.17 13.10
CA LEU A 21 13.89 0.58 12.55
C LEU A 21 14.95 0.51 13.63
N GLN A 22 16.10 -0.04 13.27
CA GLN A 22 17.25 -0.13 14.15
C GLN A 22 17.97 1.22 14.13
N ILE A 23 17.52 2.13 14.99
CA ILE A 23 18.10 3.47 15.14
C ILE A 23 18.36 3.69 16.62
N ASP A 24 19.47 4.34 16.94
CA ASP A 24 19.77 4.71 18.31
C ASP A 24 18.70 5.66 18.84
N GLY A 25 18.18 5.40 20.02
CA GLY A 25 17.09 6.15 20.61
C GLY A 25 15.75 5.45 20.41
N SER A 26 15.05 5.23 21.51
CA SER A 26 13.83 4.43 21.50
C SER A 26 12.65 5.07 20.78
N LYS A 27 12.63 6.39 20.65
CA LYS A 27 11.50 7.10 20.05
C LYS A 27 11.64 7.31 18.55
N THR A 28 12.85 7.57 18.07
CA THR A 28 13.08 7.94 16.66
C THR A 28 12.68 6.83 15.71
N GLY A 29 12.99 5.57 16.05
CA GLY A 29 12.61 4.43 15.22
C GLY A 29 11.11 4.23 15.11
N LEU A 30 10.35 4.64 16.10
CA LEU A 30 8.88 4.55 16.10
C LEU A 30 8.24 5.76 15.41
N GLU A 31 8.84 6.93 15.50
CA GLU A 31 8.26 8.17 14.99
C GLU A 31 8.60 8.44 13.52
N LEU A 32 9.76 7.98 13.06
CA LEU A 32 10.26 8.27 11.72
C LEU A 32 9.26 7.92 10.61
N PRO A 33 8.59 6.77 10.62
CA PRO A 33 7.59 6.46 9.59
C PRO A 33 6.46 7.47 9.49
N GLY A 34 6.13 8.14 10.59
CA GLY A 34 5.09 9.17 10.60
C GLY A 34 5.55 10.51 10.01
N ILE A 35 6.85 10.77 10.01
CA ILE A 35 7.41 12.05 9.59
C ILE A 35 7.69 12.09 8.09
N VAL A 36 8.16 10.98 7.52
CA VAL A 36 8.55 10.91 6.10
C VAL A 36 7.33 10.83 5.19
N ASP A 37 7.52 11.18 3.93
CA ASP A 37 6.45 11.15 2.94
C ASP A 37 6.19 9.76 2.39
N GLU A 38 7.23 8.95 2.29
CA GLU A 38 7.15 7.62 1.72
C GLU A 38 7.82 6.61 2.66
N VAL A 39 7.18 5.48 2.87
CA VAL A 39 7.75 4.35 3.61
C VAL A 39 7.56 3.10 2.76
N VAL A 40 8.65 2.53 2.31
CA VAL A 40 8.63 1.31 1.49
C VAL A 40 9.60 0.29 2.09
N THR A 41 9.29 -0.98 1.94
CA THR A 41 10.18 -2.07 2.37
C THR A 41 10.74 -2.79 1.16
N LEU A 42 11.98 -3.23 1.24
CA LEU A 42 12.60 -4.06 0.21
C LEU A 42 12.48 -5.51 0.66
N ALA A 43 11.75 -6.30 -0.09
CA ALA A 43 11.48 -7.69 0.25
C ALA A 43 11.86 -8.64 -0.89
N GLU A 44 12.17 -9.87 -0.52
CA GLU A 44 12.29 -10.95 -1.49
C GLU A 44 10.95 -11.68 -1.54
N LEU A 45 10.35 -11.69 -2.71
CA LEU A 45 9.04 -12.28 -2.96
C LEU A 45 9.20 -13.51 -3.83
N LYS A 46 8.18 -14.36 -3.83
CA LYS A 46 8.14 -15.55 -4.70
C LYS A 46 7.12 -15.35 -5.80
N ALA A 47 7.52 -15.64 -7.01
CA ALA A 47 6.62 -15.69 -8.15
C ALA A 47 5.85 -17.02 -8.17
N ASP A 48 4.83 -17.12 -9.00
CA ASP A 48 3.98 -18.30 -9.10
C ASP A 48 4.77 -19.55 -9.53
N ASP A 49 5.87 -19.36 -10.27
CA ASP A 49 6.74 -20.45 -10.69
C ASP A 49 7.72 -20.89 -9.59
N GLY A 50 7.69 -20.27 -8.42
CA GLY A 50 8.59 -20.55 -7.30
C GLY A 50 9.90 -19.80 -7.31
N SER A 51 10.19 -19.00 -8.34
CA SER A 51 11.42 -18.21 -8.38
C SER A 51 11.32 -17.02 -7.42
N GLY A 52 12.46 -16.63 -6.84
CA GLY A 52 12.53 -15.48 -5.96
C GLY A 52 12.90 -14.21 -6.73
N TYR A 53 12.35 -13.09 -6.34
CA TYR A 53 12.71 -11.78 -6.86
C TYR A 53 12.60 -10.73 -5.77
N ARG A 54 13.38 -9.66 -5.90
CA ARG A 54 13.33 -8.54 -4.97
C ARG A 54 12.42 -7.46 -5.51
N ALA A 55 11.69 -6.81 -4.63
CA ALA A 55 10.81 -5.71 -5.00
C ALA A 55 10.62 -4.77 -3.82
N PHE A 56 10.27 -3.52 -4.12
CA PHE A 56 9.77 -2.62 -3.10
C PHE A 56 8.31 -2.93 -2.82
N VAL A 57 7.98 -3.16 -1.57
CA VAL A 57 6.61 -3.38 -1.13
C VAL A 57 6.11 -2.09 -0.50
N CYS A 58 5.09 -1.52 -1.11
CA CYS A 58 4.60 -0.18 -0.80
C CYS A 58 3.29 -0.20 0.00
N HIS A 59 2.94 -1.32 0.58
CA HIS A 59 1.76 -1.43 1.44
C HIS A 59 2.09 -2.18 2.73
N THR A 60 1.19 -2.10 3.69
CA THR A 60 1.41 -2.66 5.03
C THR A 60 1.42 -4.19 5.06
N LEU A 61 0.84 -4.85 4.05
CA LEU A 61 0.87 -6.30 3.93
C LEU A 61 2.22 -6.78 3.39
N ASN A 62 3.30 -6.31 3.97
CA ASN A 62 4.65 -6.79 3.69
C ASN A 62 5.02 -7.89 4.71
N PRO A 63 6.11 -8.64 4.48
CA PRO A 63 6.46 -9.77 5.36
C PRO A 63 6.64 -9.41 6.84
N TRP A 64 6.89 -8.14 7.14
CA TRP A 64 7.14 -7.68 8.50
C TRP A 64 5.97 -6.91 9.10
N ASN A 65 4.88 -6.74 8.35
CA ASN A 65 3.76 -5.87 8.73
C ASN A 65 4.25 -4.47 9.17
N TYR A 66 5.35 -4.01 8.57
CA TYR A 66 5.91 -2.71 8.85
C TYR A 66 5.06 -1.62 8.19
N PRO A 67 4.86 -0.47 8.86
CA PRO A 67 4.04 0.59 8.28
C PRO A 67 4.54 1.01 6.91
N ALA A 68 3.63 1.09 5.95
CA ALA A 68 3.91 1.58 4.62
C ALA A 68 3.15 2.88 4.39
N LYS A 69 3.72 3.75 3.59
CA LYS A 69 3.15 5.06 3.34
C LYS A 69 3.56 5.53 1.96
N ASP A 70 2.60 6.06 1.23
CA ASP A 70 2.84 6.68 -0.07
C ASP A 70 2.01 7.95 -0.18
N ARG A 71 2.65 9.07 0.14
CA ARG A 71 1.99 10.37 0.04
C ARG A 71 1.76 10.81 -1.40
N SER A 72 2.56 10.31 -2.33
CA SER A 72 2.40 10.65 -3.75
C SER A 72 1.13 10.05 -4.35
N GLY A 73 0.69 8.92 -3.84
CA GLY A 73 -0.44 8.18 -4.38
C GLY A 73 -0.16 7.55 -5.74
N ARG A 74 1.11 7.50 -6.15
CA ARG A 74 1.49 6.99 -7.47
C ARG A 74 2.12 5.62 -7.45
N LEU A 75 2.51 5.13 -6.29
CA LEU A 75 3.15 3.83 -6.17
C LEU A 75 2.12 2.71 -6.21
N ASP A 76 2.46 1.64 -6.91
CA ASP A 76 1.71 0.40 -6.84
C ASP A 76 2.09 -0.37 -5.57
N ALA A 77 1.34 -1.38 -5.21
CA ALA A 77 1.62 -2.19 -4.04
C ALA A 77 3.02 -2.82 -4.09
N ILE A 78 3.46 -3.19 -5.28
CA ILE A 78 4.78 -3.76 -5.53
C ILE A 78 5.43 -2.95 -6.64
N GLU A 79 6.65 -2.49 -6.40
CA GLU A 79 7.41 -1.67 -7.32
C GLU A 79 8.77 -2.30 -7.62
N GLU A 80 9.32 -1.98 -8.78
CA GLU A 80 10.64 -2.42 -9.18
C GLU A 80 11.70 -1.94 -8.18
N PRO A 81 12.69 -2.78 -7.82
CA PRO A 81 13.69 -2.42 -6.82
C PRO A 81 14.77 -1.50 -7.41
N HIS A 82 14.37 -0.35 -7.88
CA HIS A 82 15.23 0.66 -8.48
C HIS A 82 14.86 2.04 -7.94
N LEU A 83 15.70 2.60 -7.08
CA LEU A 83 15.40 3.87 -6.41
C LEU A 83 15.20 5.04 -7.36
N GLY A 84 15.98 5.11 -8.43
CA GLY A 84 15.84 6.18 -9.42
C GLY A 84 14.46 6.17 -10.08
N ARG A 85 14.01 5.01 -10.50
CA ARG A 85 12.68 4.86 -11.12
C ARG A 85 11.55 5.10 -10.13
N LEU A 86 11.75 4.67 -8.90
CA LEU A 86 10.80 4.93 -7.84
C LEU A 86 10.64 6.44 -7.62
N MET A 87 11.76 7.18 -7.57
CA MET A 87 11.75 8.64 -7.43
C MET A 87 11.10 9.34 -8.62
N GLU A 88 11.36 8.90 -9.82
CA GLU A 88 10.71 9.44 -11.01
C GLU A 88 9.19 9.27 -10.92
N LYS A 89 8.75 8.13 -10.46
CA LYS A 89 7.33 7.84 -10.29
C LYS A 89 6.69 8.71 -9.20
N ILE A 90 7.38 8.88 -8.08
CA ILE A 90 6.92 9.72 -6.98
C ILE A 90 6.84 11.20 -7.40
N ALA A 91 7.85 11.68 -8.10
CA ALA A 91 7.96 13.07 -8.53
C ALA A 91 7.22 13.38 -9.83
N GLY A 92 6.66 12.39 -10.48
CA GLY A 92 5.97 12.55 -11.76
C GLY A 92 4.67 13.34 -11.67
N PRO A 93 3.97 13.52 -12.79
CA PRO A 93 2.70 14.25 -12.78
C PRO A 93 1.64 13.48 -11.99
N ALA A 94 0.68 14.19 -11.44
CA ALA A 94 -0.39 13.58 -10.67
C ALA A 94 -1.18 12.60 -11.55
N ARG A 95 -1.65 11.51 -10.94
CA ARG A 95 -2.53 10.57 -11.65
C ARG A 95 -3.80 11.28 -12.11
N PRO A 96 -4.31 10.96 -13.29
CA PRO A 96 -5.59 11.48 -13.75
C PRO A 96 -6.69 11.20 -12.73
N ALA A 97 -7.65 12.11 -12.63
CA ALA A 97 -8.76 11.93 -11.69
C ALA A 97 -9.55 10.64 -11.94
N THR A 98 -9.54 10.15 -13.18
CA THR A 98 -10.21 8.91 -13.55
C THR A 98 -9.57 7.67 -12.95
N GLU A 99 -8.30 7.77 -12.55
CA GLU A 99 -7.60 6.64 -11.93
C GLU A 99 -7.64 6.70 -10.42
N ARG A 100 -8.24 7.72 -9.84
CA ARG A 100 -8.34 7.86 -8.39
C ARG A 100 -9.68 7.33 -7.91
N LEU A 101 -9.66 6.70 -6.76
CA LEU A 101 -10.91 6.34 -6.10
C LEU A 101 -11.60 7.63 -5.65
N ASP A 102 -12.84 7.78 -6.03
CA ASP A 102 -13.65 8.91 -5.64
C ASP A 102 -14.73 8.42 -4.65
N PHE A 103 -14.47 8.62 -3.38
CA PHE A 103 -15.38 8.23 -2.32
C PHE A 103 -16.61 9.13 -2.20
N ALA A 104 -16.62 10.24 -2.92
CA ALA A 104 -17.77 11.14 -2.92
C ALA A 104 -18.87 10.69 -3.87
N ARG A 105 -18.57 9.75 -4.76
CA ARG A 105 -19.54 9.23 -5.72
C ARG A 105 -19.93 7.81 -5.39
N PRO A 106 -21.17 7.41 -5.65
CA PRO A 106 -21.54 6.01 -5.51
C PRO A 106 -20.69 5.15 -6.44
N ASN A 107 -20.37 3.97 -5.99
CA ASN A 107 -19.66 3.01 -6.81
C ASN A 107 -20.55 2.65 -8.02
N PRO A 108 -20.05 2.73 -9.25
CA PRO A 108 -20.82 2.35 -10.42
C PRO A 108 -21.39 0.93 -10.34
N ALA A 109 -20.70 0.02 -9.73
CA ALA A 109 -21.20 -1.33 -9.54
C ALA A 109 -22.43 -1.36 -8.63
N SER A 110 -22.44 -0.58 -7.57
CA SER A 110 -23.60 -0.47 -6.71
C SER A 110 -24.76 0.22 -7.42
N ALA A 111 -24.50 1.19 -8.21
CA ALA A 111 -25.53 1.86 -8.99
C ALA A 111 -26.13 0.92 -10.03
N SER A 112 -25.34 0.08 -10.65
CA SER A 112 -25.84 -0.91 -11.58
C SER A 112 -26.72 -1.93 -10.90
N ASP A 113 -26.33 -2.38 -9.75
CA ASP A 113 -27.12 -3.33 -8.99
C ASP A 113 -28.45 -2.74 -8.56
N SER A 114 -28.45 -1.50 -8.15
CA SER A 114 -29.69 -0.85 -7.81
C SER A 114 -30.57 -0.62 -8.99
N ALA A 115 -30.04 -0.34 -10.13
CA ALA A 115 -30.81 -0.15 -11.32
C ALA A 115 -31.44 -1.45 -11.81
N ALA A 116 -30.87 -2.55 -11.52
CA ALA A 116 -31.38 -3.81 -11.96
C ALA A 116 -32.56 -4.27 -11.18
N ALA A 117 -32.84 -3.73 -10.08
CA ALA A 117 -33.84 -4.26 -9.23
C ALA A 117 -35.21 -4.17 -9.70
N PRO A 118 -35.67 -3.19 -10.27
CA PRO A 118 -37.03 -2.97 -10.39
C PRO A 118 -37.78 -3.64 -11.35
N GLU A 119 -37.40 -4.03 -12.30
CA GLU A 119 -38.22 -4.32 -13.23
C GLU A 119 -39.04 -5.38 -13.17
N SER A 120 -38.77 -6.15 -12.51
CA SER A 120 -39.47 -7.28 -12.60
C SER A 120 -40.86 -7.31 -12.51
N THR A 121 -41.42 -6.57 -12.02
CA THR A 121 -42.66 -6.75 -11.73
C THR A 121 -43.60 -6.59 -12.60
N SER A 122 -43.51 -6.13 -13.34
CA SER A 122 -44.48 -5.76 -14.03
C SER A 122 -45.31 -6.65 -14.59
N THR A 123 -45.33 -7.44 -14.75
CA THR A 123 -45.95 -8.13 -15.40
C THR A 123 -47.06 -8.61 -15.20
N GLN A 124 -47.47 -8.81 -14.89
CA GLN A 124 -48.38 -9.31 -14.69
C GLN A 124 -49.47 -9.21 -15.01
N GLU A 125 -49.80 -9.17 -14.97
CA GLU A 125 -50.79 -9.10 -15.09
C GLU A 125 -51.56 -9.21 -15.89
N SER A 126 -51.76 -9.31 -16.14
CA SER A 126 -52.44 -9.36 -17.00
C SER A 126 -53.38 -10.17 -17.27
#